data_b7a4202e80e73cf78a13d39b719d9bc9
#
_entry.id   b7a4202e80e73cf78a13d39b719d9bc9
#
_cell.length_a   1.000
_cell.length_b   1.000
_cell.length_c   1.000
_cell.angle_alpha   90.00
_cell.angle_beta   90.00
_cell.angle_gamma   90.00
#
_symmetry.space_group_name_H-M   'P 1'
#
loop_
_entity.id
_entity.type
_entity.pdbx_description
1 polymer ?
#
loop_
_entity_poly.entity_id
_entity_poly.type
_entity_poly.pdbx_seq_one_letter_code
_entity_poly.pdbx_strand_id
1 'polypeptide(L)'
;MFYYNKLIMVGNLTRDIDLKFFPTGDAFAVSSIASTFKYKSATGEQKDEVCFIDFKLYGKDAENAKKFIKKGSKVLLEGRLVFEEWTDRSSGQS
;
A
#
# COMPACT_ATOMS: atom_id res chain seq x y z
N MET A 1 -28.30 2.02 -5.40
CA MET A 1 -27.04 2.55 -4.88
C MET A 1 -25.89 2.22 -5.81
N PHE A 2 -25.10 3.20 -6.13
CA PHE A 2 -23.92 3.00 -6.95
C PHE A 2 -22.67 3.13 -6.10
N TYR A 3 -21.71 2.24 -6.32
CA TYR A 3 -20.41 2.39 -5.70
C TYR A 3 -19.34 1.82 -6.63
N TYR A 4 -18.18 2.44 -6.58
CA TYR A 4 -17.03 2.01 -7.36
C TYR A 4 -15.80 2.43 -6.59
N ASN A 5 -14.92 1.48 -6.36
CA ASN A 5 -13.71 1.74 -5.58
C ASN A 5 -12.57 0.93 -6.17
N LYS A 6 -11.75 1.59 -6.97
CA LYS A 6 -10.61 0.96 -7.62
C LYS A 6 -9.43 1.89 -7.58
N LEU A 7 -8.31 1.37 -7.13
CA LEU A 7 -7.05 2.07 -7.08
C LEU A 7 -6.05 1.34 -7.97
N ILE A 8 -5.36 2.09 -8.82
CA ILE A 8 -4.22 1.58 -9.56
C ILE A 8 -3.07 2.53 -9.28
N MET A 9 -1.96 1.98 -8.81
CA MET A 9 -0.83 2.78 -8.40
C MET A 9 0.47 2.10 -8.80
N VAL A 10 1.38 2.85 -9.39
CA VAL A 10 2.73 2.38 -9.70
C VAL A 10 3.69 3.11 -8.80
N GLY A 11 4.58 2.37 -8.18
CA GLY A 11 5.56 2.97 -7.29
C GLY A 11 6.56 1.94 -6.82
N ASN A 12 7.30 2.32 -5.80
CA ASN A 12 8.34 1.45 -5.23
C ASN A 12 7.96 1.06 -3.81
N LEU A 13 8.23 -0.18 -3.45
CA LEU A 13 8.04 -0.61 -2.08
C LEU A 13 8.96 0.16 -1.15
N THR A 14 8.41 0.65 -0.05
CA THR A 14 9.18 1.40 0.93
C THR A 14 9.78 0.51 2.00
N ARG A 15 9.29 -0.72 2.09
CA ARG A 15 9.79 -1.72 3.04
C ARG A 15 9.52 -3.11 2.49
N ASP A 16 10.14 -4.09 3.11
CA ASP A 16 9.95 -5.48 2.71
C ASP A 16 8.52 -5.94 3.00
N ILE A 17 8.12 -7.01 2.32
CA ILE A 17 6.82 -7.62 2.52
C ILE A 17 6.82 -8.35 3.87
N ASP A 18 5.87 -8.00 4.72
CA ASP A 18 5.69 -8.63 6.01
C ASP A 18 4.58 -9.68 5.89
N LEU A 19 4.97 -10.93 5.72
CA LEU A 19 4.05 -12.05 5.54
C LEU A 19 3.64 -12.61 6.89
N LYS A 20 2.34 -12.75 7.07
CA LYS A 20 1.75 -13.29 8.30
C LYS A 20 0.67 -14.29 7.94
N PHE A 21 0.25 -15.04 8.95
CA PHE A 21 -0.81 -16.04 8.79
C PHE A 21 -1.86 -15.84 9.85
N PHE A 22 -3.12 -15.98 9.43
CA PHE A 22 -4.23 -16.04 10.37
C PHE A 22 -4.22 -17.38 11.11
N PRO A 23 -4.90 -17.47 12.26
CA PRO A 23 -5.03 -18.78 12.95
C PRO A 23 -5.62 -19.87 12.06
N THR A 24 -6.39 -19.50 11.04
CA THR A 24 -6.95 -20.45 10.08
C THR A 24 -5.92 -20.99 9.10
N GLY A 25 -4.71 -20.42 9.08
CA GLY A 25 -3.68 -20.81 8.13
C GLY A 25 -3.63 -19.98 6.86
N ASP A 26 -4.58 -19.08 6.68
CA ASP A 26 -4.59 -18.19 5.50
C ASP A 26 -3.50 -17.15 5.61
N ALA A 27 -2.85 -16.87 4.48
CA ALA A 27 -1.76 -15.91 4.43
C ALA A 27 -2.28 -14.49 4.18
N PHE A 28 -1.61 -13.52 4.78
CA PHE A 28 -1.77 -12.13 4.40
C PHE A 28 -0.42 -11.43 4.54
N ALA A 29 -0.27 -10.34 3.81
CA ALA A 29 0.97 -9.57 3.83
C ALA A 29 0.67 -8.10 3.89
N VAL A 30 1.54 -7.34 4.54
CA VAL A 30 1.44 -5.90 4.63
C VAL A 30 2.74 -5.27 4.17
N SER A 31 2.63 -4.15 3.51
CA SER A 31 3.77 -3.34 3.12
C SER A 31 3.28 -1.94 2.76
N SER A 32 4.17 -1.15 2.17
CA SER A 32 3.85 0.21 1.75
C SER A 32 4.47 0.49 0.40
N ILE A 33 3.82 1.35 -0.36
CA ILE A 33 4.28 1.78 -1.67
C ILE A 33 4.36 3.30 -1.69
N ALA A 34 5.37 3.83 -2.36
CA ALA A 34 5.53 5.26 -2.57
C ALA A 34 5.48 5.55 -4.06
N SER A 35 4.62 6.49 -4.44
CA SER A 35 4.50 6.94 -5.82
C SER A 35 4.77 8.42 -5.87
N THR A 36 5.56 8.86 -6.83
CA THR A 36 5.95 10.25 -6.97
C THR A 36 5.28 10.89 -8.16
N PHE A 37 4.61 12.00 -7.93
CA PHE A 37 4.02 12.82 -8.96
C PHE A 37 4.89 14.05 -9.15
N LYS A 38 5.33 14.28 -10.38
CA LYS A 38 6.18 15.43 -10.72
C LYS A 38 5.36 16.42 -11.52
N TYR A 39 5.48 17.69 -11.16
CA TYR A 39 4.76 18.75 -11.85
C TYR A 39 5.54 20.06 -11.79
N LYS A 40 5.16 21.00 -12.66
CA LYS A 40 5.71 22.35 -12.66
C LYS A 40 4.70 23.28 -12.02
N SER A 41 5.20 24.13 -11.12
CA SER A 41 4.37 25.17 -10.51
C SER A 41 4.10 26.29 -11.52
N ALA A 42 3.22 27.21 -11.14
CA ALA A 42 2.91 28.37 -11.97
C ALA A 42 4.14 29.24 -12.25
N THR A 43 5.13 29.19 -11.38
CA THR A 43 6.39 29.95 -11.53
C THR A 43 7.44 29.22 -12.35
N GLY A 44 7.13 28.01 -12.82
CA GLY A 44 8.05 27.21 -13.62
C GLY A 44 8.98 26.31 -12.81
N GLU A 45 8.84 26.27 -11.51
CA GLU A 45 9.65 25.40 -10.66
C GLU A 45 9.17 23.96 -10.76
N GLN A 46 10.12 23.04 -10.86
CA GLN A 46 9.82 21.61 -10.81
C GLN A 46 9.53 21.20 -9.38
N LYS A 47 8.41 20.52 -9.17
CA LYS A 47 8.03 20.05 -7.85
C LYS A 47 7.68 18.58 -7.88
N ASP A 48 7.96 17.94 -6.76
CA ASP A 48 7.63 16.52 -6.57
C ASP A 48 6.65 16.39 -5.42
N GLU A 49 5.69 15.51 -5.60
CA GLU A 49 4.73 15.16 -4.56
C GLU A 49 4.75 13.66 -4.41
N VAL A 50 5.02 13.17 -3.21
CA VAL A 50 5.12 11.75 -2.94
C VAL A 50 3.90 11.30 -2.18
N CYS A 51 3.26 10.25 -2.69
CA CYS A 51 2.12 9.63 -2.03
C CYS A 51 2.56 8.29 -1.47
N PHE A 52 2.36 8.10 -0.16
CA PHE A 52 2.65 6.86 0.53
C PHE A 52 1.34 6.18 0.87
N ILE A 53 1.25 4.89 0.59
CA ILE A 53 0.07 4.14 0.93
C ILE A 53 0.46 2.77 1.48
N ASP A 54 -0.18 2.39 2.58
CA ASP A 54 -0.04 1.05 3.12
C ASP A 54 -1.01 0.14 2.40
N PHE A 55 -0.62 -1.11 2.18
CA PHE A 55 -1.47 -2.06 1.49
C PHE A 55 -1.40 -3.44 2.13
N LYS A 56 -2.44 -4.21 1.87
CA LYS A 56 -2.51 -5.61 2.29
C LYS A 56 -2.77 -6.50 1.09
N LEU A 57 -2.16 -7.66 1.12
CA LEU A 57 -2.38 -8.71 0.14
C LEU A 57 -2.86 -9.96 0.87
N TYR A 58 -3.59 -10.81 0.17
CA TYR A 58 -4.14 -12.02 0.77
C TYR A 58 -3.84 -13.24 -0.07
N GLY A 59 -3.74 -14.39 0.59
CA GLY A 59 -3.60 -15.66 -0.07
C GLY A 59 -2.35 -15.77 -0.92
N LYS A 60 -2.51 -16.25 -2.13
CA LYS A 60 -1.37 -16.45 -3.02
C LYS A 60 -0.66 -15.18 -3.40
N ASP A 61 -1.38 -14.07 -3.50
CA ASP A 61 -0.77 -12.78 -3.79
C ASP A 61 0.21 -12.40 -2.69
N ALA A 62 -0.16 -12.65 -1.43
CA ALA A 62 0.71 -12.37 -0.29
C ALA A 62 1.96 -13.24 -0.33
N GLU A 63 1.80 -14.53 -0.58
CA GLU A 63 2.92 -15.45 -0.63
C GLU A 63 3.85 -15.15 -1.79
N ASN A 64 3.31 -14.85 -2.97
CA ASN A 64 4.11 -14.52 -4.14
C ASN A 64 4.85 -13.19 -3.95
N ALA A 65 4.21 -12.21 -3.34
CA ALA A 65 4.85 -10.94 -3.06
C ALA A 65 6.07 -11.13 -2.16
N LYS A 66 5.92 -11.89 -1.09
CA LYS A 66 7.03 -12.17 -0.19
C LYS A 66 8.18 -12.86 -0.91
N LYS A 67 7.85 -13.72 -1.86
CA LYS A 67 8.83 -14.52 -2.59
C LYS A 67 9.58 -13.72 -3.64
N PHE A 68 8.92 -12.79 -4.33
CA PHE A 68 9.46 -12.17 -5.55
C PHE A 68 9.79 -10.70 -5.44
N ILE A 69 9.22 -9.97 -4.48
CA ILE A 69 9.46 -8.53 -4.36
C ILE A 69 9.96 -8.16 -2.97
N LYS A 70 10.68 -7.04 -2.93
CA LYS A 70 11.32 -6.59 -1.69
C LYS A 70 11.34 -5.07 -1.66
N LYS A 71 11.83 -4.51 -0.58
CA LYS A 71 12.03 -3.06 -0.45
C LYS A 71 12.75 -2.52 -1.67
N GLY A 72 12.19 -1.47 -2.26
CA GLY A 72 12.75 -0.84 -3.44
C GLY A 72 12.23 -1.37 -4.77
N SER A 73 11.54 -2.52 -4.77
CA SER A 73 10.98 -3.06 -6.01
C SER A 73 9.93 -2.12 -6.58
N LYS A 74 9.96 -1.95 -7.90
CA LYS A 74 8.92 -1.19 -8.61
C LYS A 74 7.77 -2.12 -8.92
N VAL A 75 6.57 -1.72 -8.53
CA VAL A 75 5.39 -2.55 -8.71
C VAL A 75 4.20 -1.74 -9.18
N LEU A 76 3.28 -2.43 -9.84
CA LEU A 76 1.95 -1.90 -10.12
C LEU A 76 0.99 -2.57 -9.14
N LEU A 77 0.30 -1.77 -8.38
CA LEU A 77 -0.64 -2.23 -7.38
C LEU A 77 -2.05 -1.90 -7.85
N GLU A 78 -2.92 -2.90 -7.85
CA GLU A 78 -4.33 -2.72 -8.18
C GLU A 78 -5.17 -3.27 -7.04
N GLY A 79 -6.14 -2.51 -6.61
CA GLY A 79 -7.00 -2.92 -5.52
C GLY A 79 -8.07 -1.88 -5.24
N ARG A 80 -8.48 -1.81 -4.00
CA ARG A 80 -9.47 -0.85 -3.56
C ARG A 80 -8.98 -0.15 -2.31
N LEU A 81 -9.46 1.06 -2.12
CA LEU A 81 -9.18 1.80 -0.89
C LEU A 81 -10.08 1.29 0.21
N VAL A 82 -9.49 1.09 1.38
CA VAL A 82 -10.22 0.66 2.55
C VAL A 82 -9.96 1.67 3.66
N PHE A 83 -11.01 2.14 4.26
CA PHE A 83 -10.91 2.96 5.46
C PHE A 83 -10.85 2.03 6.65
N GLU A 84 -9.77 2.12 7.42
CA GLU A 84 -9.62 1.37 8.64
C GLU A 84 -9.56 2.34 9.80
N GLU A 85 -10.40 2.08 10.79
CA GLU A 85 -10.45 2.86 11.99
C GLU A 85 -10.03 1.96 13.13
N TRP A 86 -8.99 2.37 13.84
CA TRP A 86 -8.54 1.61 14.98
C TRP A 86 -8.57 2.44 16.23
N THR A 87 -8.84 1.77 17.34
CA THR A 87 -8.79 2.40 18.63
C THR A 87 -7.43 2.13 19.24
N ASP A 88 -6.73 3.19 19.56
CA ASP A 88 -5.47 3.07 20.27
C ASP A 88 -5.76 2.68 21.72
N ARG A 89 -5.38 1.50 22.09
CA ARG A 89 -5.68 0.97 23.41
C ARG A 89 -5.02 1.76 24.53
N SER A 90 -3.87 2.32 24.27
CA SER A 90 -3.16 3.07 25.30
C SER A 90 -3.80 4.43 25.56
N SER A 91 -4.43 5.02 24.55
CA SER A 91 -5.09 6.33 24.69
C SER A 91 -6.61 6.24 24.62
N GLY A 92 -7.15 5.10 24.19
CA GLY A 92 -8.59 4.94 23.99
C GLY A 92 -9.14 5.69 22.79
N GLN A 93 -8.30 6.06 21.84
CA GLN A 93 -8.69 6.80 20.64
C GLN A 93 -8.54 5.94 19.39
N SER A 94 -9.38 6.27 18.44
CA SER A 94 -9.34 5.64 17.11
C SER A 94 -8.43 6.41 16.18
#